data_81948b7e4a6f1bb943b46978d0be5a82
#
_entry.id   81948b7e4a6f1bb943b46978d0be5a82
#
_cell.length_a   1.000
_cell.length_b   1.000
_cell.length_c   1.000
_cell.angle_alpha   90.00
_cell.angle_beta   90.00
_cell.angle_gamma   90.00
#
_symmetry.space_group_name_H-M   'P 1'
#
loop_
_entity.id
_entity.type
_entity.pdbx_description
1 polymer ?
#
loop_
_entity_poly.entity_id
_entity_poly.type
_entity_poly.pdbx_seq_one_letter_code
_entity_poly.pdbx_strand_id
1 'polypeptide(L)'
;METREILELVKNGSMSVEEAEGHFRRQPFEDMGFAKLDLHRRMRSGFPEVIFCSGKTDEFLVNIYQRMAEAEGQAFGTRASAEQYELVKRAIPDILYDPVSRILKLERKQRERSGLVAVVTGGTADIPVAEEAAQTAEYFGTKVERIYDVGVSGIHRLLAQTQKLQDANCIVAVAGMEGALASVVGGLVSNPVIAVPTSVGYGANFGGLSALMTMINSCANGIAVVNIDNGYGAGYMATQINRLACGGNRSDAK
;
A
#
# COMPACT_ATOMS: atom_id res chain seq x y z
N MET A 1 7.49 7.76 -18.05
CA MET A 1 8.36 6.74 -18.67
C MET A 1 9.48 6.41 -17.69
N GLU A 2 9.89 5.16 -17.66
CA GLU A 2 11.02 4.70 -16.86
C GLU A 2 12.33 5.15 -17.55
N THR A 3 13.39 5.39 -16.77
CA THR A 3 14.70 5.81 -17.31
C THR A 3 15.20 4.87 -18.39
N ARG A 4 15.02 3.55 -18.23
CA ARG A 4 15.42 2.54 -19.19
C ARG A 4 14.62 2.62 -20.49
N GLU A 5 13.31 2.85 -20.41
CA GLU A 5 12.44 3.04 -21.59
C GLU A 5 12.92 4.25 -22.40
N ILE A 6 13.23 5.38 -21.73
CA ILE A 6 13.75 6.58 -22.39
C ILE A 6 15.07 6.27 -23.10
N LEU A 7 16.00 5.60 -22.44
CA LEU A 7 17.29 5.24 -23.02
C LEU A 7 17.15 4.25 -24.18
N GLU A 8 16.22 3.31 -24.12
CA GLU A 8 15.94 2.40 -25.24
C GLU A 8 15.28 3.12 -26.42
N LEU A 9 14.40 4.10 -26.17
CA LEU A 9 13.83 4.94 -27.23
C LEU A 9 14.90 5.80 -27.91
N VAL A 10 15.86 6.33 -27.16
CA VAL A 10 17.01 7.05 -27.73
C VAL A 10 17.87 6.09 -28.56
N LYS A 11 18.20 4.90 -28.02
CA LYS A 11 19.03 3.91 -28.69
C LYS A 11 18.43 3.42 -30.02
N ASN A 12 17.12 3.27 -30.10
CA ASN A 12 16.43 2.83 -31.31
C ASN A 12 16.00 3.98 -32.25
N GLY A 13 16.35 5.23 -31.91
CA GLY A 13 16.07 6.42 -32.73
C GLY A 13 14.62 6.91 -32.67
N SER A 14 13.80 6.39 -31.74
CA SER A 14 12.40 6.80 -31.56
C SER A 14 12.26 8.05 -30.68
N MET A 15 13.34 8.51 -30.06
CA MET A 15 13.44 9.73 -29.24
C MET A 15 14.79 10.40 -29.46
N SER A 16 14.82 11.71 -29.58
CA SER A 16 16.08 12.46 -29.66
C SER A 16 16.79 12.55 -28.30
N VAL A 17 18.09 12.83 -28.32
CA VAL A 17 18.87 13.04 -27.08
C VAL A 17 18.34 14.25 -26.32
N GLU A 18 17.95 15.31 -27.04
CA GLU A 18 17.41 16.54 -26.47
C GLU A 18 16.05 16.32 -25.80
N GLU A 19 15.18 15.49 -26.39
CA GLU A 19 13.92 15.09 -25.79
C GLU A 19 14.15 14.24 -24.52
N ALA A 20 15.08 13.30 -24.57
CA ALA A 20 15.46 12.50 -23.40
C ALA A 20 16.05 13.38 -22.28
N GLU A 21 16.92 14.32 -22.63
CA GLU A 21 17.48 15.27 -21.68
C GLU A 21 16.38 16.13 -21.04
N GLY A 22 15.37 16.54 -21.80
CA GLY A 22 14.18 17.22 -21.29
C GLY A 22 13.41 16.40 -20.23
N HIS A 23 13.35 15.08 -20.41
CA HIS A 23 12.75 14.17 -19.42
C HIS A 23 13.59 14.07 -18.13
N PHE A 24 14.92 14.06 -18.23
CA PHE A 24 15.83 13.99 -17.07
C PHE A 24 16.03 15.33 -16.36
N ARG A 25 15.87 16.44 -17.07
CA ARG A 25 15.95 17.80 -16.50
C ARG A 25 14.67 18.25 -15.78
N ARG A 26 13.57 17.50 -15.85
CA ARG A 26 12.37 17.83 -15.08
C ARG A 26 12.75 17.94 -13.61
N GLN A 27 12.31 19.01 -12.97
CA GLN A 27 12.53 19.18 -11.54
C GLN A 27 12.00 17.97 -10.78
N PRO A 28 12.67 17.52 -9.71
CA PRO A 28 12.27 16.31 -8.96
C PRO A 28 10.89 16.44 -8.33
N PHE A 29 10.36 17.63 -8.25
CA PHE A 29 9.00 17.91 -7.82
C PHE A 29 8.40 19.07 -8.63
N GLU A 30 7.09 19.10 -8.72
CA GLU A 30 6.36 20.24 -9.27
C GLU A 30 5.80 21.07 -8.12
N ASP A 31 6.10 22.36 -8.11
CA ASP A 31 5.58 23.31 -7.12
C ASP A 31 4.25 23.89 -7.61
N MET A 32 3.16 23.49 -6.97
CA MET A 32 1.82 24.01 -7.23
C MET A 32 1.49 25.24 -6.34
N GLY A 33 2.46 25.78 -5.61
CA GLY A 33 2.28 26.86 -4.65
C GLY A 33 1.77 26.34 -3.28
N PHE A 34 0.72 25.55 -3.25
CA PHE A 34 0.17 24.94 -2.03
C PHE A 34 0.64 23.50 -1.78
N ALA A 35 1.17 22.82 -2.77
CA ALA A 35 1.71 21.47 -2.69
C ALA A 35 2.94 21.32 -3.57
N LYS A 36 3.81 20.40 -3.20
CA LYS A 36 4.95 19.97 -4.02
C LYS A 36 4.78 18.52 -4.37
N LEU A 37 4.44 18.24 -5.64
CA LEU A 37 4.23 16.87 -6.14
C LEU A 37 5.56 16.25 -6.52
N ASP A 38 5.91 15.14 -5.88
CA ASP A 38 7.14 14.38 -6.13
C ASP A 38 6.97 13.43 -7.33
N LEU A 39 7.00 13.96 -8.53
CA LEU A 39 6.86 13.19 -9.77
C LEU A 39 8.06 12.26 -10.05
N HIS A 40 9.17 12.43 -9.34
CA HIS A 40 10.36 11.57 -9.44
C HIS A 40 10.39 10.45 -8.38
N ARG A 41 9.41 10.39 -7.48
CA ARG A 41 9.38 9.39 -6.41
C ARG A 41 9.44 7.97 -6.97
N ARG A 42 8.74 7.70 -8.06
CA ARG A 42 8.76 6.40 -8.73
C ARG A 42 10.16 6.00 -9.19
N MET A 43 10.94 6.92 -9.76
CA MET A 43 12.32 6.66 -10.19
C MET A 43 13.27 6.40 -9.03
N ARG A 44 13.04 7.04 -7.85
CA ARG A 44 13.92 6.87 -6.68
C ARG A 44 13.56 5.66 -5.83
N SER A 45 12.26 5.41 -5.61
CA SER A 45 11.76 4.39 -4.67
C SER A 45 11.06 3.22 -5.35
N GLY A 46 10.85 3.27 -6.67
CA GLY A 46 10.06 2.28 -7.40
C GLY A 46 8.54 2.39 -7.19
N PHE A 47 8.07 3.40 -6.44
CA PHE A 47 6.67 3.62 -6.13
C PHE A 47 6.27 5.07 -6.43
N PRO A 48 5.09 5.31 -7.05
CA PRO A 48 4.59 6.67 -7.25
C PRO A 48 4.26 7.35 -5.91
N GLU A 49 4.04 8.65 -5.97
CA GLU A 49 3.53 9.39 -4.82
C GLU A 49 2.12 8.92 -4.44
N VAL A 50 1.81 9.01 -3.14
CA VAL A 50 0.51 8.64 -2.57
C VAL A 50 -0.09 9.81 -1.83
N ILE A 51 -1.37 10.04 -2.07
CA ILE A 51 -2.12 11.17 -1.52
C ILE A 51 -2.72 10.74 -0.17
N PHE A 52 -2.37 11.42 0.90
CA PHE A 52 -3.13 11.35 2.14
C PHE A 52 -4.31 12.32 2.04
N CYS A 53 -5.52 11.77 1.83
CA CYS A 53 -6.71 12.59 1.52
C CYS A 53 -7.28 13.29 2.76
N SER A 54 -7.18 12.66 3.94
CA SER A 54 -7.71 13.23 5.18
C SER A 54 -7.05 14.59 5.50
N GLY A 55 -7.87 15.57 5.86
CA GLY A 55 -7.41 16.91 6.22
C GLY A 55 -7.00 17.82 5.05
N LYS A 56 -7.06 17.35 3.81
CA LYS A 56 -6.88 18.23 2.65
C LYS A 56 -8.18 18.99 2.36
N THR A 57 -8.04 20.26 1.93
CA THR A 57 -9.20 21.01 1.39
C THR A 57 -9.64 20.40 0.07
N ASP A 58 -10.91 20.57 -0.25
CA ASP A 58 -11.52 20.03 -1.46
C ASP A 58 -10.80 20.49 -2.73
N GLU A 59 -10.50 21.79 -2.80
CA GLU A 59 -9.79 22.40 -3.93
C GLU A 59 -8.39 21.78 -4.12
N PHE A 60 -7.61 21.66 -3.04
CA PHE A 60 -6.27 21.10 -3.11
C PHE A 60 -6.30 19.64 -3.52
N LEU A 61 -7.27 18.88 -3.00
CA LEU A 61 -7.41 17.46 -3.32
C LEU A 61 -7.70 17.27 -4.82
N VAL A 62 -8.69 17.98 -5.36
CA VAL A 62 -9.06 17.89 -6.79
C VAL A 62 -7.88 18.27 -7.67
N ASN A 63 -7.20 19.38 -7.40
CA ASN A 63 -6.05 19.84 -8.18
C ASN A 63 -4.90 18.83 -8.17
N ILE A 64 -4.59 18.21 -7.01
CA ILE A 64 -3.55 17.17 -6.91
C ILE A 64 -3.91 15.97 -7.78
N TYR A 65 -5.15 15.47 -7.67
CA TYR A 65 -5.59 14.32 -8.47
C TYR A 65 -5.57 14.62 -9.96
N GLN A 66 -6.03 15.78 -10.40
CA GLN A 66 -5.98 16.19 -11.82
C GLN A 66 -4.54 16.22 -12.31
N ARG A 67 -3.65 16.81 -11.55
CA ARG A 67 -2.23 16.92 -11.94
C ARG A 67 -1.55 15.56 -12.02
N MET A 68 -1.81 14.65 -11.07
CA MET A 68 -1.29 13.28 -11.13
C MET A 68 -1.88 12.49 -12.31
N ALA A 69 -3.18 12.66 -12.58
CA ALA A 69 -3.85 12.04 -13.72
C ALA A 69 -3.24 12.48 -15.07
N GLU A 70 -2.92 13.76 -15.22
CA GLU A 70 -2.26 14.32 -16.40
C GLU A 70 -0.81 13.85 -16.53
N ALA A 71 -0.05 13.88 -15.43
CA ALA A 71 1.38 13.57 -15.45
C ALA A 71 1.67 12.07 -15.61
N GLU A 72 0.92 11.21 -14.92
CA GLU A 72 1.21 9.78 -14.82
C GLU A 72 0.08 8.87 -15.35
N GLY A 73 -1.14 9.38 -15.55
CA GLY A 73 -2.33 8.59 -15.88
C GLY A 73 -2.77 7.69 -14.73
N GLN A 74 -2.29 7.93 -13.53
CA GLN A 74 -2.59 7.16 -12.33
C GLN A 74 -2.46 8.03 -11.09
N ALA A 75 -3.25 7.73 -10.05
CA ALA A 75 -3.18 8.36 -8.75
C ALA A 75 -3.66 7.38 -7.68
N PHE A 76 -3.13 7.47 -6.48
CA PHE A 76 -3.54 6.64 -5.35
C PHE A 76 -3.63 7.48 -4.10
N GLY A 77 -4.79 7.46 -3.47
CA GLY A 77 -5.02 8.17 -2.23
C GLY A 77 -5.63 7.27 -1.17
N THR A 78 -5.25 7.51 0.07
CA THR A 78 -5.73 6.80 1.25
C THR A 78 -6.59 7.71 2.10
N ARG A 79 -7.47 7.10 2.92
CA ARG A 79 -8.34 7.79 3.87
C ARG A 79 -9.23 8.87 3.24
N ALA A 80 -9.68 8.65 2.03
CA ALA A 80 -10.66 9.51 1.38
C ALA A 80 -12.05 9.35 2.02
N SER A 81 -12.85 10.41 1.95
CA SER A 81 -14.28 10.34 2.27
C SER A 81 -15.13 10.15 1.01
N ALA A 82 -16.40 9.76 1.19
CA ALA A 82 -17.34 9.66 0.08
C ALA A 82 -17.57 11.03 -0.60
N GLU A 83 -17.60 12.10 0.18
CA GLU A 83 -17.74 13.47 -0.32
C GLU A 83 -16.54 13.86 -1.19
N GLN A 84 -15.32 13.54 -0.73
CA GLN A 84 -14.10 13.78 -1.50
C GLN A 84 -14.08 12.97 -2.82
N TYR A 85 -14.59 11.74 -2.80
CA TYR A 85 -14.77 10.95 -4.02
C TYR A 85 -15.70 11.64 -5.01
N GLU A 86 -16.89 12.10 -4.58
CA GLU A 86 -17.85 12.76 -5.46
C GLU A 86 -17.27 14.05 -6.07
N LEU A 87 -16.45 14.78 -5.32
CA LEU A 87 -15.77 15.98 -5.82
C LEU A 87 -14.73 15.63 -6.89
N VAL A 88 -13.84 14.68 -6.61
CA VAL A 88 -12.79 14.29 -7.54
C VAL A 88 -13.39 13.63 -8.79
N LYS A 89 -14.47 12.85 -8.66
CA LYS A 89 -15.16 12.19 -9.76
C LYS A 89 -15.74 13.17 -10.80
N ARG A 90 -16.16 14.35 -10.38
CA ARG A 90 -16.62 15.38 -11.33
C ARG A 90 -15.52 15.85 -12.27
N ALA A 91 -14.27 15.86 -11.79
CA ALA A 91 -13.09 16.25 -12.56
C ALA A 91 -12.43 15.06 -13.28
N ILE A 92 -12.53 13.85 -12.71
CA ILE A 92 -11.92 12.62 -13.22
C ILE A 92 -12.99 11.50 -13.15
N PRO A 93 -13.81 11.34 -14.20
CA PRO A 93 -14.96 10.42 -14.17
C PRO A 93 -14.62 8.95 -14.00
N ASP A 94 -13.40 8.53 -14.36
CA ASP A 94 -12.88 7.16 -14.28
C ASP A 94 -12.16 6.84 -12.97
N ILE A 95 -12.23 7.73 -11.98
CA ILE A 95 -11.67 7.46 -10.65
C ILE A 95 -12.52 6.43 -9.90
N LEU A 96 -11.85 5.58 -9.15
CA LEU A 96 -12.47 4.49 -8.37
C LEU A 96 -12.35 4.77 -6.87
N TYR A 97 -13.40 4.49 -6.13
CA TYR A 97 -13.43 4.60 -4.67
C TYR A 97 -13.92 3.31 -4.03
N ASP A 98 -13.19 2.85 -3.03
CA ASP A 98 -13.65 1.76 -2.16
C ASP A 98 -14.02 2.32 -0.78
N PRO A 99 -15.30 2.25 -0.39
CA PRO A 99 -15.76 2.78 0.89
C PRO A 99 -15.25 2.00 2.11
N VAL A 100 -14.82 0.74 1.94
CA VAL A 100 -14.31 -0.11 3.03
C VAL A 100 -12.91 0.34 3.42
N SER A 101 -11.98 0.36 2.47
CA SER A 101 -10.59 0.80 2.69
C SER A 101 -10.42 2.32 2.66
N ARG A 102 -11.41 3.05 2.14
CA ARG A 102 -11.35 4.49 1.88
C ARG A 102 -10.22 4.87 0.92
N ILE A 103 -9.92 3.97 0.00
CA ILE A 103 -8.97 4.21 -1.08
C ILE A 103 -9.68 4.89 -2.24
N LEU A 104 -9.06 5.94 -2.75
CA LEU A 104 -9.46 6.67 -3.94
C LEU A 104 -8.35 6.57 -4.97
N LYS A 105 -8.59 5.85 -6.08
CA LYS A 105 -7.53 5.54 -7.04
C LYS A 105 -7.93 5.73 -8.49
N LEU A 106 -6.96 6.16 -9.29
CA LEU A 106 -6.99 6.16 -10.74
C LEU A 106 -5.95 5.18 -11.26
N GLU A 107 -6.37 4.22 -12.08
CA GLU A 107 -5.51 3.15 -12.59
C GLU A 107 -5.85 2.88 -14.05
N ARG A 108 -5.41 3.77 -14.95
CA ARG A 108 -5.66 3.65 -16.41
C ARG A 108 -4.82 2.59 -17.08
N LYS A 109 -3.70 2.21 -16.46
CA LYS A 109 -2.84 1.12 -16.90
C LYS A 109 -2.77 0.07 -15.81
N GLN A 110 -3.31 -1.11 -16.08
CA GLN A 110 -3.16 -2.24 -15.17
C GLN A 110 -1.68 -2.68 -15.15
N ARG A 111 -1.18 -2.91 -13.94
CA ARG A 111 0.15 -3.50 -13.75
C ARG A 111 0.04 -5.01 -13.65
N GLU A 112 0.99 -5.70 -14.24
CA GLU A 112 1.17 -7.11 -13.96
C GLU A 112 1.51 -7.31 -12.48
N ARG A 113 0.79 -8.22 -11.84
CA ARG A 113 1.00 -8.54 -10.42
C ARG A 113 1.86 -9.79 -10.30
N SER A 114 2.91 -9.72 -9.49
CA SER A 114 3.84 -10.83 -9.26
C SER A 114 3.97 -11.17 -7.77
N GLY A 115 4.47 -12.38 -7.49
CA GLY A 115 4.62 -12.89 -6.14
C GLY A 115 3.30 -13.02 -5.39
N LEU A 116 3.35 -13.11 -4.07
CA LEU A 116 2.17 -13.27 -3.22
C LEU A 116 2.42 -12.65 -1.84
N VAL A 117 1.46 -11.87 -1.35
CA VAL A 117 1.37 -11.41 0.04
C VAL A 117 0.06 -11.91 0.62
N ALA A 118 0.08 -12.47 1.82
CA ALA A 118 -1.13 -12.80 2.55
C ALA A 118 -1.51 -11.65 3.49
N VAL A 119 -2.79 -11.26 3.49
CA VAL A 119 -3.34 -10.27 4.43
C VAL A 119 -4.38 -10.96 5.29
N VAL A 120 -4.13 -10.99 6.60
CA VAL A 120 -4.98 -11.73 7.57
C VAL A 120 -5.58 -10.78 8.59
N THR A 121 -6.84 -11.03 9.02
CA THR A 121 -7.49 -10.24 10.08
C THR A 121 -7.88 -11.07 11.28
N GLY A 122 -7.81 -10.47 12.48
CA GLY A 122 -8.35 -11.04 13.70
C GLY A 122 -9.86 -11.16 13.67
N GLY A 123 -10.53 -10.09 13.27
CA GLY A 123 -11.97 -10.03 13.14
C GLY A 123 -12.43 -9.28 11.90
N THR A 124 -13.73 -9.27 11.66
CA THR A 124 -14.35 -8.55 10.53
C THR A 124 -14.25 -7.02 10.69
N ALA A 125 -14.16 -6.52 11.92
CA ALA A 125 -13.98 -5.09 12.20
C ALA A 125 -12.59 -4.57 11.77
N ASP A 126 -11.60 -5.45 11.59
CA ASP A 126 -10.25 -5.10 11.13
C ASP A 126 -10.16 -5.01 9.59
N ILE A 127 -11.20 -5.47 8.87
CA ILE A 127 -11.22 -5.51 7.40
C ILE A 127 -10.90 -4.17 6.75
N PRO A 128 -11.39 -3.01 7.22
CA PRO A 128 -11.06 -1.73 6.59
C PRO A 128 -9.56 -1.45 6.52
N VAL A 129 -8.82 -1.74 7.58
CA VAL A 129 -7.35 -1.56 7.62
C VAL A 129 -6.65 -2.63 6.79
N ALA A 130 -7.16 -3.86 6.80
CA ALA A 130 -6.64 -4.94 5.98
C ALA A 130 -6.84 -4.69 4.48
N GLU A 131 -8.00 -4.16 4.07
CA GLU A 131 -8.25 -3.77 2.68
C GLU A 131 -7.38 -2.58 2.25
N GLU A 132 -7.11 -1.63 3.14
CA GLU A 132 -6.12 -0.58 2.84
C GLU A 132 -4.75 -1.19 2.53
N ALA A 133 -4.29 -2.18 3.30
CA ALA A 133 -3.04 -2.88 3.05
C ALA A 133 -3.08 -3.71 1.76
N ALA A 134 -4.14 -4.49 1.55
CA ALA A 134 -4.30 -5.36 0.40
C ALA A 134 -4.35 -4.56 -0.91
N GLN A 135 -5.18 -3.53 -0.99
CA GLN A 135 -5.31 -2.71 -2.19
C GLN A 135 -4.05 -1.86 -2.45
N THR A 136 -3.32 -1.45 -1.40
CA THR A 136 -2.01 -0.81 -1.56
C THR A 136 -1.02 -1.76 -2.21
N ALA A 137 -0.92 -3.00 -1.73
CA ALA A 137 -0.03 -4.01 -2.30
C ALA A 137 -0.41 -4.34 -3.75
N GLU A 138 -1.70 -4.48 -4.04
CA GLU A 138 -2.21 -4.75 -5.39
C GLU A 138 -1.92 -3.60 -6.36
N TYR A 139 -2.15 -2.35 -5.94
CA TYR A 139 -1.85 -1.17 -6.75
C TYR A 139 -0.36 -1.08 -7.08
N PHE A 140 0.51 -1.53 -6.20
CA PHE A 140 1.96 -1.57 -6.41
C PHE A 140 2.47 -2.84 -7.12
N GLY A 141 1.56 -3.70 -7.62
CA GLY A 141 1.92 -4.84 -8.47
C GLY A 141 2.20 -6.15 -7.73
N THR A 142 1.59 -6.35 -6.56
CA THR A 142 1.66 -7.59 -5.79
C THR A 142 0.35 -8.38 -5.89
N LYS A 143 0.40 -9.71 -6.01
CA LYS A 143 -0.78 -10.56 -5.79
C LYS A 143 -1.07 -10.64 -4.30
N VAL A 144 -2.36 -10.60 -3.93
CA VAL A 144 -2.78 -10.62 -2.53
C VAL A 144 -3.77 -11.75 -2.28
N GLU A 145 -3.49 -12.57 -1.29
CA GLU A 145 -4.42 -13.55 -0.70
C GLU A 145 -5.04 -12.93 0.56
N ARG A 146 -6.36 -12.82 0.59
CA ARG A 146 -7.14 -12.28 1.70
C ARG A 146 -7.65 -13.40 2.59
N ILE A 147 -7.28 -13.41 3.87
CA ILE A 147 -7.62 -14.43 4.86
C ILE A 147 -8.25 -13.73 6.07
N TYR A 148 -9.55 -13.48 6.01
CA TYR A 148 -10.22 -12.66 7.01
C TYR A 148 -10.92 -13.50 8.07
N ASP A 149 -11.14 -12.87 9.26
CA ASP A 149 -11.82 -13.45 10.40
C ASP A 149 -11.21 -14.76 10.92
N VAL A 150 -9.88 -14.76 11.10
CA VAL A 150 -9.10 -15.88 11.62
C VAL A 150 -8.52 -15.60 13.02
N GLY A 151 -9.25 -14.85 13.84
CA GLY A 151 -8.83 -14.47 15.18
C GLY A 151 -8.53 -15.65 16.11
N VAL A 152 -7.66 -15.41 17.08
CA VAL A 152 -7.10 -16.43 17.98
C VAL A 152 -8.13 -17.08 18.89
N SER A 153 -9.29 -16.44 19.14
CA SER A 153 -10.39 -17.02 19.88
C SER A 153 -10.99 -18.26 19.20
N GLY A 154 -10.79 -18.38 17.88
CA GLY A 154 -11.13 -19.56 17.10
C GLY A 154 -9.93 -20.03 16.30
N ILE A 155 -8.84 -20.39 17.00
CA ILE A 155 -7.52 -20.70 16.44
C ILE A 155 -7.55 -21.70 15.27
N HIS A 156 -8.51 -22.65 15.27
CA HIS A 156 -8.69 -23.62 14.20
C HIS A 156 -8.95 -23.00 12.84
N ARG A 157 -9.56 -21.80 12.79
CA ARG A 157 -9.78 -21.04 11.55
C ARG A 157 -8.45 -20.59 10.93
N LEU A 158 -7.53 -20.10 11.75
CA LEU A 158 -6.20 -19.73 11.33
C LEU A 158 -5.38 -20.95 10.91
N LEU A 159 -5.40 -22.02 11.71
CA LEU A 159 -4.64 -23.25 11.43
C LEU A 159 -5.07 -23.88 10.10
N ALA A 160 -6.33 -23.79 9.73
CA ALA A 160 -6.83 -24.27 8.44
C ALA A 160 -6.26 -23.50 7.22
N GLN A 161 -5.68 -22.32 7.44
CA GLN A 161 -5.07 -21.49 6.38
C GLN A 161 -3.51 -21.54 6.37
N THR A 162 -2.91 -22.38 7.18
CA THR A 162 -1.45 -22.40 7.36
C THR A 162 -0.67 -22.52 6.03
N GLN A 163 -1.14 -23.39 5.11
CA GLN A 163 -0.49 -23.54 3.81
C GLN A 163 -0.49 -22.25 3.00
N LYS A 164 -1.60 -21.52 2.94
CA LYS A 164 -1.68 -20.23 2.23
C LYS A 164 -0.77 -19.17 2.84
N LEU A 165 -0.58 -19.22 4.16
CA LEU A 165 0.37 -18.33 4.85
C LEU A 165 1.80 -18.66 4.47
N GLN A 166 2.16 -19.94 4.41
CA GLN A 166 3.50 -20.40 4.06
C GLN A 166 3.86 -20.13 2.59
N ASP A 167 2.88 -20.13 1.70
CA ASP A 167 3.07 -19.86 0.26
C ASP A 167 3.34 -18.37 -0.04
N ALA A 168 3.04 -17.46 0.89
CA ALA A 168 3.23 -16.02 0.72
C ALA A 168 4.68 -15.59 0.97
N ASN A 169 5.19 -14.60 0.25
CA ASN A 169 6.52 -14.01 0.49
C ASN A 169 6.57 -13.14 1.75
N CYS A 170 5.42 -12.62 2.17
CA CYS A 170 5.26 -11.80 3.37
C CYS A 170 3.80 -11.87 3.83
N ILE A 171 3.56 -11.72 5.13
CA ILE A 171 2.24 -11.74 5.72
C ILE A 171 1.98 -10.40 6.40
N VAL A 172 0.81 -9.81 6.16
CA VAL A 172 0.30 -8.64 6.89
C VAL A 172 -0.75 -9.12 7.87
N ALA A 173 -0.45 -9.07 9.17
CA ALA A 173 -1.35 -9.51 10.24
C ALA A 173 -2.00 -8.31 10.92
N VAL A 174 -3.31 -8.14 10.71
CA VAL A 174 -4.10 -6.99 11.15
C VAL A 174 -5.02 -7.40 12.29
N ALA A 175 -4.86 -6.79 13.45
CA ALA A 175 -5.67 -7.10 14.62
C ALA A 175 -5.78 -5.93 15.61
N GLY A 176 -6.98 -5.74 16.14
CA GLY A 176 -7.25 -4.89 17.30
C GLY A 176 -7.24 -5.66 18.62
N MET A 177 -8.06 -5.24 19.55
CA MET A 177 -8.16 -5.82 20.91
C MET A 177 -6.80 -5.93 21.59
N GLU A 178 -6.30 -7.16 21.81
CA GLU A 178 -5.00 -7.46 22.41
C GLU A 178 -3.88 -7.72 21.40
N GLY A 179 -4.20 -7.82 20.09
CA GLY A 179 -3.19 -7.96 19.03
C GLY A 179 -2.47 -9.31 18.95
N ALA A 180 -2.96 -10.36 19.57
CA ALA A 180 -2.28 -11.66 19.68
C ALA A 180 -2.09 -12.39 18.34
N LEU A 181 -2.93 -12.10 17.34
CA LEU A 181 -2.89 -12.76 16.03
C LEU A 181 -1.48 -12.72 15.40
N ALA A 182 -0.82 -11.58 15.46
CA ALA A 182 0.50 -11.41 14.85
C ALA A 182 1.55 -12.36 15.45
N SER A 183 1.52 -12.54 16.79
CA SER A 183 2.43 -13.46 17.49
C SER A 183 2.16 -14.91 17.12
N VAL A 184 0.90 -15.30 17.00
CA VAL A 184 0.52 -16.67 16.61
C VAL A 184 0.91 -16.94 15.16
N VAL A 185 0.65 -16.02 14.24
CA VAL A 185 1.08 -16.13 12.83
C VAL A 185 2.61 -16.25 12.76
N GLY A 186 3.35 -15.39 13.46
CA GLY A 186 4.83 -15.44 13.48
C GLY A 186 5.40 -16.76 14.02
N GLY A 187 4.66 -17.44 14.90
CA GLY A 187 5.03 -18.79 15.37
C GLY A 187 4.70 -19.94 14.40
N LEU A 188 3.83 -19.69 13.39
CA LEU A 188 3.40 -20.71 12.43
C LEU A 188 4.18 -20.70 11.10
N VAL A 189 4.91 -19.62 10.82
CA VAL A 189 5.53 -19.39 9.51
C VAL A 189 7.01 -19.00 9.65
N SER A 190 7.76 -19.19 8.58
CA SER A 190 9.14 -18.68 8.46
C SER A 190 9.23 -17.35 7.70
N ASN A 191 8.12 -16.90 7.13
CA ASN A 191 8.01 -15.71 6.31
C ASN A 191 8.00 -14.44 7.18
N PRO A 192 8.51 -13.30 6.71
CA PRO A 192 8.36 -12.03 7.41
C PRO A 192 6.91 -11.68 7.68
N VAL A 193 6.60 -11.21 8.89
CA VAL A 193 5.26 -10.78 9.30
C VAL A 193 5.29 -9.28 9.59
N ILE A 194 4.37 -8.54 8.96
CA ILE A 194 4.12 -7.14 9.27
C ILE A 194 2.85 -7.08 10.11
N ALA A 195 3.01 -6.72 11.36
CA ALA A 195 1.91 -6.60 12.31
C ALA A 195 1.31 -5.20 12.25
N VAL A 196 0.00 -5.13 12.09
CA VAL A 196 -0.78 -3.90 12.04
C VAL A 196 -1.74 -3.88 13.21
N PRO A 197 -1.43 -3.13 14.27
CA PRO A 197 -2.39 -2.90 15.33
C PRO A 197 -3.52 -2.04 14.80
N THR A 198 -4.77 -2.34 15.18
CA THR A 198 -5.90 -1.48 14.84
C THR A 198 -6.50 -0.82 16.08
N SER A 199 -7.18 0.31 15.87
CA SER A 199 -7.93 1.00 16.92
C SER A 199 -9.21 0.27 17.32
N VAL A 200 -9.53 -0.84 16.66
CA VAL A 200 -10.70 -1.68 16.96
C VAL A 200 -10.58 -2.30 18.33
N GLY A 201 -11.57 -2.05 19.17
CA GLY A 201 -11.63 -2.58 20.52
C GLY A 201 -12.43 -1.68 21.48
N TYR A 202 -12.40 -2.03 22.74
CA TYR A 202 -13.09 -1.31 23.82
C TYR A 202 -12.31 -1.41 25.13
N GLY A 203 -12.74 -0.63 26.16
CA GLY A 203 -12.13 -0.67 27.48
C GLY A 203 -10.63 -0.32 27.45
N ALA A 204 -9.79 -1.22 27.94
CA ALA A 204 -8.34 -1.03 28.05
C ALA A 204 -7.58 -1.12 26.71
N ASN A 205 -8.28 -1.16 25.60
CA ASN A 205 -7.67 -1.10 24.26
C ASN A 205 -6.99 0.25 23.98
N PHE A 206 -7.47 1.35 24.59
CA PHE A 206 -6.92 2.71 24.42
C PHE A 206 -6.68 3.08 22.94
N GLY A 207 -7.67 2.82 22.04
CA GLY A 207 -7.57 3.17 20.63
C GLY A 207 -6.46 2.42 19.87
N GLY A 208 -6.19 1.18 20.25
CA GLY A 208 -5.19 0.30 19.62
C GLY A 208 -3.84 0.24 20.32
N LEU A 209 -3.65 1.01 21.41
CA LEU A 209 -2.37 0.99 22.15
C LEU A 209 -2.08 -0.39 22.74
N SER A 210 -3.10 -1.10 23.25
CA SER A 210 -2.96 -2.47 23.77
C SER A 210 -2.42 -3.41 22.70
N ALA A 211 -3.01 -3.40 21.51
CA ALA A 211 -2.56 -4.20 20.37
C ALA A 211 -1.13 -3.83 19.94
N LEU A 212 -0.81 -2.54 19.83
CA LEU A 212 0.53 -2.05 19.51
C LEU A 212 1.57 -2.57 20.52
N MET A 213 1.32 -2.42 21.82
CA MET A 213 2.24 -2.85 22.86
C MET A 213 2.43 -4.37 22.87
N THR A 214 1.39 -5.15 22.64
CA THR A 214 1.49 -6.61 22.49
C THR A 214 2.34 -7.01 21.29
N MET A 215 2.10 -6.38 20.13
CA MET A 215 2.84 -6.69 18.91
C MET A 215 4.32 -6.32 19.01
N ILE A 216 4.66 -5.17 19.59
CA ILE A 216 6.06 -4.74 19.81
C ILE A 216 6.78 -5.67 20.81
N ASN A 217 6.09 -6.18 21.82
CA ASN A 217 6.64 -7.07 22.83
C ASN A 217 6.50 -8.56 22.46
N SER A 218 6.16 -8.89 21.22
CA SER A 218 6.03 -10.27 20.79
C SER A 218 7.36 -11.01 20.90
N CYS A 219 7.33 -12.24 21.44
CA CYS A 219 8.48 -13.14 21.47
C CYS A 219 8.66 -13.92 20.15
N ALA A 220 7.70 -13.86 19.23
CA ALA A 220 7.83 -14.47 17.91
C ALA A 220 8.81 -13.67 17.04
N ASN A 221 9.81 -14.36 16.49
CA ASN A 221 10.81 -13.72 15.63
C ASN A 221 10.25 -13.41 14.23
N GLY A 222 10.84 -12.42 13.55
CA GLY A 222 10.47 -12.08 12.18
C GLY A 222 9.25 -11.16 12.06
N ILE A 223 8.79 -10.56 13.17
CA ILE A 223 7.68 -9.59 13.18
C ILE A 223 8.24 -8.16 13.15
N ALA A 224 7.75 -7.35 12.23
CA ALA A 224 7.91 -5.90 12.24
C ALA A 224 6.53 -5.24 12.47
N VAL A 225 6.47 -4.19 13.29
CA VAL A 225 5.22 -3.54 13.67
C VAL A 225 5.13 -2.17 13.00
N VAL A 226 4.00 -1.86 12.39
CA VAL A 226 3.69 -0.52 11.87
C VAL A 226 2.82 0.26 12.86
N ASN A 227 2.54 1.52 12.54
CA ASN A 227 1.68 2.35 13.40
C ASN A 227 0.23 1.82 13.42
N ILE A 228 -0.55 2.26 14.42
CA ILE A 228 -1.98 1.94 14.56
C ILE A 228 -2.74 2.37 13.30
N ASP A 229 -3.61 1.50 12.79
CA ASP A 229 -4.43 1.70 11.58
C ASP A 229 -3.62 2.02 10.31
N ASN A 230 -2.35 1.65 10.24
CA ASN A 230 -1.50 1.94 9.09
C ASN A 230 -1.45 0.79 8.08
N GLY A 231 -2.62 0.48 7.47
CA GLY A 231 -2.71 -0.51 6.41
C GLY A 231 -1.85 -0.16 5.20
N TYR A 232 -1.85 1.12 4.80
CA TYR A 232 -1.01 1.61 3.70
C TYR A 232 0.48 1.30 3.93
N GLY A 233 1.03 1.64 5.09
CA GLY A 233 2.44 1.40 5.39
C GLY A 233 2.79 -0.09 5.38
N ALA A 234 1.89 -0.94 5.87
CA ALA A 234 2.05 -2.39 5.85
C ALA A 234 2.02 -2.95 4.41
N GLY A 235 1.05 -2.55 3.60
CA GLY A 235 0.95 -2.96 2.20
C GLY A 235 2.15 -2.52 1.37
N TYR A 236 2.65 -1.30 1.62
CA TYR A 236 3.87 -0.78 1.00
C TYR A 236 5.09 -1.63 1.35
N MET A 237 5.34 -1.87 2.64
CA MET A 237 6.49 -2.66 3.11
C MET A 237 6.39 -4.12 2.64
N ALA A 238 5.20 -4.73 2.70
CA ALA A 238 4.97 -6.09 2.20
C ALA A 238 5.28 -6.20 0.70
N THR A 239 4.92 -5.19 -0.09
CA THR A 239 5.28 -5.14 -1.51
C THR A 239 6.80 -5.03 -1.73
N GLN A 240 7.52 -4.26 -0.91
CA GLN A 240 8.99 -4.20 -0.99
C GLN A 240 9.62 -5.57 -0.72
N ILE A 241 9.17 -6.28 0.33
CA ILE A 241 9.63 -7.64 0.64
C ILE A 241 9.31 -8.61 -0.50
N ASN A 242 8.06 -8.56 -1.00
CA ASN A 242 7.63 -9.40 -2.12
C ASN A 242 8.48 -9.19 -3.38
N ARG A 243 8.80 -7.94 -3.73
CA ARG A 243 9.69 -7.63 -4.87
C ARG A 243 11.08 -8.21 -4.69
N LEU A 244 11.66 -8.10 -3.50
CA LEU A 244 12.97 -8.71 -3.21
C LEU A 244 12.93 -10.23 -3.35
N ALA A 245 11.88 -10.89 -2.85
CA ALA A 245 11.69 -12.33 -2.94
C ALA A 245 11.50 -12.81 -4.40
N CYS A 246 10.84 -12.02 -5.24
CA CYS A 246 10.65 -12.33 -6.67
C CYS A 246 11.89 -12.06 -7.55
N GLY A 247 13.03 -11.72 -6.95
CA GLY A 247 14.23 -11.38 -7.71
C GLY A 247 14.16 -10.04 -8.45
N GLY A 248 13.18 -9.20 -8.10
CA GLY A 248 13.07 -7.84 -8.59
C GLY A 248 14.29 -7.03 -8.17
N ASN A 249 15.20 -6.84 -9.11
CA ASN A 249 16.41 -6.06 -8.91
C ASN A 249 16.02 -4.60 -8.61
N ARG A 250 16.80 -3.92 -7.76
CA ARG A 250 16.81 -2.46 -7.66
C ARG A 250 17.07 -1.77 -9.02
N SER A 251 17.40 -2.55 -10.06
CA SER A 251 17.57 -2.09 -11.45
C SER A 251 16.23 -1.70 -12.11
N ASP A 252 15.09 -2.18 -11.64
CA ASP A 252 13.78 -1.81 -12.19
C ASP A 252 13.26 -0.49 -11.58
N ALA A 253 14.01 0.07 -10.62
CA ALA A 253 13.79 1.36 -9.98
C ALA A 253 14.86 2.40 -10.34
N LYS A 254 15.76 2.05 -11.29
CA LYS A 254 16.81 2.96 -11.77
C LYS A 254 16.50 3.39 -13.20
#